data_d29bea337371763c01162140883481d6
#
_entry.id   d29bea337371763c01162140883481d6
#
_cell.length_a   1.000
_cell.length_b   1.000
_cell.length_c   1.000
_cell.angle_alpha   90.00
_cell.angle_beta   90.00
_cell.angle_gamma   90.00
#
_symmetry.space_group_name_H-M   'P 1'
#
loop_
_entity.id
_entity.type
_entity.pdbx_description
1 polymer ?
#
loop_
_entity_poly.entity_id
_entity_poly.type
_entity_poly.pdbx_seq_one_letter_code
_entity_poly.pdbx_strand_id
1 'polypeptide(L)'
;MNATPDVAIVTKRLGRVAALTVIAVGVFALAVAAQSAKEVKGATPLVAVSNEPPAKLVVDPPIPEQLAQGRVFIQYRTENLRILPVFGAAALSVSPRLGHLHYYVDDQGWPTVDTSGETVVLVGLPPGPHKVRLELADATHKPVPGASQVVEFTVPQKK
;
A
#
# COMPACT_ATOMS: atom_id res chain seq x y z
N MET A 1 -71.81 70.67 -45.93
CA MET A 1 -72.19 70.09 -44.72
C MET A 1 -71.25 68.95 -44.44
N ASN A 2 -70.20 69.34 -43.82
CA ASN A 2 -68.95 68.49 -43.73
C ASN A 2 -68.90 67.88 -42.36
N ALA A 3 -68.88 66.61 -42.31
CA ALA A 3 -68.53 65.86 -41.13
C ALA A 3 -67.10 65.39 -41.27
N THR A 4 -66.27 65.91 -40.44
CA THR A 4 -64.88 65.45 -40.27
C THR A 4 -64.85 64.19 -39.44
N PRO A 5 -64.16 63.17 -39.83
CA PRO A 5 -64.03 62.00 -39.00
C PRO A 5 -62.94 62.21 -37.94
N ASP A 6 -63.28 61.84 -36.79
CA ASP A 6 -62.53 61.86 -35.57
C ASP A 6 -61.33 60.88 -35.69
N VAL A 7 -60.14 61.41 -35.51
CA VAL A 7 -58.89 60.56 -35.50
C VAL A 7 -58.69 60.04 -34.08
N ALA A 8 -59.10 58.82 -33.89
CA ALA A 8 -58.80 58.14 -32.63
C ALA A 8 -57.32 57.87 -32.52
N ILE A 9 -56.71 58.56 -31.60
CA ILE A 9 -55.29 58.28 -31.21
C ILE A 9 -55.29 56.98 -30.45
N VAL A 10 -54.87 55.94 -31.17
CA VAL A 10 -54.58 54.65 -30.52
C VAL A 10 -53.22 54.81 -29.82
N THR A 11 -53.27 55.18 -28.56
CA THR A 11 -52.08 55.09 -27.69
C THR A 11 -51.74 53.63 -27.48
N LYS A 12 -50.82 53.12 -28.27
CA LYS A 12 -50.15 51.85 -28.00
C LYS A 12 -49.45 51.95 -26.66
N ARG A 13 -50.06 51.42 -25.64
CA ARG A 13 -49.34 51.11 -24.41
C ARG A 13 -48.31 50.05 -24.73
N LEU A 14 -47.07 50.45 -24.88
CA LEU A 14 -45.96 49.51 -24.81
C LEU A 14 -45.92 48.95 -23.39
N GLY A 15 -46.55 47.79 -23.24
CA GLY A 15 -46.30 46.99 -22.07
C GLY A 15 -44.85 46.61 -22.02
N ARG A 16 -44.13 47.21 -21.10
CA ARG A 16 -42.82 46.72 -20.73
C ARG A 16 -42.99 45.30 -20.15
N VAL A 17 -42.86 44.31 -21.00
CA VAL A 17 -42.63 42.94 -20.54
C VAL A 17 -41.24 42.96 -19.97
N ALA A 18 -41.17 43.21 -18.68
CA ALA A 18 -39.93 42.90 -17.96
C ALA A 18 -39.77 41.38 -18.01
N ALA A 19 -38.97 40.96 -18.97
CA ALA A 19 -38.50 39.59 -18.97
C ALA A 19 -37.62 39.42 -17.73
N LEU A 20 -38.21 38.94 -16.66
CA LEU A 20 -37.48 38.40 -15.55
C LEU A 20 -36.75 37.14 -16.06
N THR A 21 -35.55 37.38 -16.57
CA THR A 21 -34.61 36.29 -16.80
C THR A 21 -34.22 35.77 -15.41
N VAL A 22 -34.99 34.81 -14.92
CA VAL A 22 -34.56 34.01 -13.77
C VAL A 22 -33.35 33.23 -14.25
N ILE A 23 -32.19 33.78 -14.01
CA ILE A 23 -30.94 33.02 -14.08
C ILE A 23 -31.05 32.02 -12.93
N ALA A 24 -31.60 30.86 -13.24
CA ALA A 24 -31.43 29.70 -12.40
C ALA A 24 -29.93 29.39 -12.39
N VAL A 25 -29.21 30.04 -11.50
CA VAL A 25 -27.89 29.58 -11.09
C VAL A 25 -28.14 28.24 -10.42
N GLY A 26 -28.14 27.21 -11.24
CA GLY A 26 -28.07 25.84 -10.76
C GLY A 26 -26.77 25.74 -9.97
N VAL A 27 -26.88 25.95 -8.67
CA VAL A 27 -25.85 25.51 -7.74
C VAL A 27 -25.86 23.99 -7.87
N PHE A 28 -25.06 23.48 -8.81
CA PHE A 28 -24.61 22.10 -8.73
C PHE A 28 -23.78 22.03 -7.46
N ALA A 29 -24.46 21.83 -6.34
CA ALA A 29 -23.84 21.29 -5.17
C ALA A 29 -23.33 19.92 -5.60
N LEU A 30 -22.08 19.87 -6.06
CA LEU A 30 -21.32 18.65 -6.06
C LEU A 30 -21.37 18.19 -4.60
N ALA A 31 -22.32 17.31 -4.31
CA ALA A 31 -22.28 16.54 -3.10
C ALA A 31 -20.94 15.76 -3.19
N VAL A 32 -19.90 16.33 -2.64
CA VAL A 32 -18.70 15.59 -2.30
C VAL A 32 -19.19 14.59 -1.27
N ALA A 33 -19.60 13.43 -1.76
CA ALA A 33 -19.94 12.32 -0.89
C ALA A 33 -18.68 12.09 -0.06
N ALA A 34 -18.75 12.44 1.22
CA ALA A 34 -17.67 12.17 2.13
C ALA A 34 -17.44 10.66 2.10
N GLN A 35 -16.28 10.24 1.61
CA GLN A 35 -15.91 8.84 1.59
C GLN A 35 -15.96 8.32 3.02
N SER A 36 -16.56 7.18 3.23
CA SER A 36 -16.58 6.54 4.54
C SER A 36 -15.15 6.22 4.99
N ALA A 37 -14.91 6.16 6.28
CA ALA A 37 -13.60 5.76 6.81
C ALA A 37 -13.17 4.37 6.31
N LYS A 38 -14.12 3.51 5.95
CA LYS A 38 -13.88 2.20 5.34
C LYS A 38 -13.39 2.35 3.90
N GLU A 39 -13.94 3.29 3.14
CA GLU A 39 -13.52 3.57 1.76
C GLU A 39 -12.15 4.24 1.71
N VAL A 40 -11.86 5.15 2.64
CA VAL A 40 -10.55 5.81 2.77
C VAL A 40 -9.48 4.86 3.31
N LYS A 41 -9.84 3.95 4.22
CA LYS A 41 -8.96 2.91 4.77
C LYS A 41 -9.12 1.57 4.04
N GLY A 42 -10.03 1.49 3.10
CA GLY A 42 -10.20 0.33 2.25
C GLY A 42 -8.86 -0.03 1.61
N ALA A 43 -8.58 -1.32 1.53
CA ALA A 43 -7.37 -1.81 0.90
C ALA A 43 -7.18 -1.09 -0.44
N THR A 44 -5.98 -0.56 -0.67
CA THR A 44 -5.57 -0.08 -2.00
C THR A 44 -6.05 -1.11 -3.02
N PRO A 45 -6.76 -0.72 -4.07
CA PRO A 45 -7.26 -1.66 -5.05
C PRO A 45 -6.12 -2.59 -5.47
N LEU A 46 -6.30 -3.88 -5.20
CA LEU A 46 -5.33 -4.87 -5.62
C LEU A 46 -5.53 -5.05 -7.11
N VAL A 47 -4.55 -4.62 -7.87
CA VAL A 47 -4.56 -4.75 -9.33
C VAL A 47 -4.12 -6.17 -9.69
N ALA A 48 -4.67 -6.74 -10.73
CA ALA A 48 -4.22 -8.04 -11.22
C ALA A 48 -2.72 -8.01 -11.54
N VAL A 49 -2.01 -9.06 -11.17
CA VAL A 49 -0.57 -9.18 -11.45
C VAL A 49 -0.33 -9.18 -12.95
N SER A 50 0.52 -8.28 -13.41
CA SER A 50 0.98 -8.26 -14.80
C SER A 50 2.46 -7.90 -14.85
N ASN A 51 3.27 -8.78 -15.42
CA ASN A 51 4.69 -8.55 -15.74
C ASN A 51 5.54 -7.88 -14.63
N GLU A 52 5.29 -8.23 -13.37
CA GLU A 52 6.11 -7.73 -12.27
C GLU A 52 7.52 -8.30 -12.35
N PRO A 53 8.56 -7.48 -12.14
CA PRO A 53 9.92 -7.96 -12.04
C PRO A 53 10.05 -9.03 -10.94
N PRO A 54 11.08 -9.89 -11.00
CA PRO A 54 11.33 -10.87 -9.94
C PRO A 54 11.47 -10.20 -8.57
N ALA A 55 10.91 -10.82 -7.55
CA ALA A 55 11.11 -10.37 -6.18
C ALA A 55 12.57 -10.58 -5.78
N LYS A 56 13.11 -9.65 -4.98
CA LYS A 56 14.47 -9.72 -4.47
C LYS A 56 14.47 -9.51 -2.96
N LEU A 57 15.38 -10.20 -2.32
CA LEU A 57 15.72 -10.02 -0.91
C LEU A 57 17.13 -9.45 -0.82
N VAL A 58 17.29 -8.32 -0.14
CA VAL A 58 18.59 -7.74 0.18
C VAL A 58 18.73 -7.78 1.69
N VAL A 59 19.82 -8.35 2.17
CA VAL A 59 20.06 -8.57 3.59
C VAL A 59 21.43 -7.99 3.95
N ASP A 60 21.49 -7.21 5.01
CA ASP A 60 22.72 -6.68 5.55
C ASP A 60 23.34 -7.64 6.59
N PRO A 61 24.66 -7.58 6.80
CA PRO A 61 25.29 -8.28 7.91
C PRO A 61 24.69 -7.82 9.25
N PRO A 62 24.78 -8.64 10.32
CA PRO A 62 24.34 -8.22 11.65
C PRO A 62 25.00 -6.93 12.09
N ILE A 63 24.25 -6.05 12.76
CA ILE A 63 24.75 -4.78 13.28
C ILE A 63 25.88 -5.06 14.29
N PRO A 64 27.11 -4.62 14.03
CA PRO A 64 28.29 -5.03 14.82
C PRO A 64 28.20 -4.67 16.30
N GLU A 65 27.66 -3.49 16.63
CA GLU A 65 27.53 -3.00 18.01
C GLU A 65 26.57 -3.85 18.82
N GLN A 66 25.52 -4.38 18.19
CA GLN A 66 24.57 -5.28 18.82
C GLN A 66 25.15 -6.67 18.94
N LEU A 67 25.80 -7.15 17.89
CA LEU A 67 26.44 -8.46 17.87
C LEU A 67 27.53 -8.55 18.95
N ALA A 68 28.33 -7.50 19.15
CA ALA A 68 29.32 -7.42 20.23
C ALA A 68 28.71 -7.60 21.63
N GLN A 69 27.41 -7.36 21.79
CA GLN A 69 26.67 -7.57 23.04
C GLN A 69 25.89 -8.90 23.06
N GLY A 70 26.09 -9.77 22.05
CA GLY A 70 25.40 -11.05 21.92
C GLY A 70 23.95 -10.92 21.46
N ARG A 71 23.59 -9.82 20.83
CA ARG A 71 22.29 -9.57 20.21
C ARG A 71 22.46 -9.47 18.69
N VAL A 72 21.66 -10.22 17.96
CA VAL A 72 21.78 -10.27 16.48
C VAL A 72 20.63 -9.47 15.88
N PHE A 73 20.97 -8.40 15.18
CA PHE A 73 20.04 -7.54 14.47
C PHE A 73 20.37 -7.60 12.98
N ILE A 74 19.52 -8.20 12.18
CA ILE A 74 19.67 -8.35 10.74
C ILE A 74 18.66 -7.47 10.04
N GLN A 75 19.14 -6.44 9.38
CA GLN A 75 18.31 -5.56 8.55
C GLN A 75 18.15 -6.17 7.17
N TYR A 76 16.96 -6.04 6.61
CA TYR A 76 16.67 -6.48 5.26
C TYR A 76 15.68 -5.54 4.57
N ARG A 77 15.62 -5.65 3.27
CA ARG A 77 14.58 -5.01 2.45
C ARG A 77 14.20 -5.91 1.29
N THR A 78 13.03 -5.67 0.77
CA THR A 78 12.49 -6.39 -0.37
C THR A 78 12.32 -5.46 -1.57
N GLU A 79 12.48 -6.00 -2.76
CA GLU A 79 12.11 -5.35 -4.02
C GLU A 79 11.07 -6.23 -4.71
N ASN A 80 10.05 -5.61 -5.31
CA ASN A 80 8.97 -6.27 -6.06
C ASN A 80 8.17 -7.32 -5.26
N LEU A 81 8.18 -7.21 -3.93
CA LEU A 81 7.34 -7.96 -3.01
C LEU A 81 7.13 -7.14 -1.74
N ARG A 82 5.92 -7.07 -1.25
CA ARG A 82 5.58 -6.41 0.01
C ARG A 82 5.37 -7.45 1.10
N ILE A 83 6.05 -7.25 2.21
CA ILE A 83 5.83 -8.05 3.42
C ILE A 83 4.52 -7.58 4.08
N LEU A 84 3.55 -8.48 4.16
CA LEU A 84 2.26 -8.22 4.80
C LEU A 84 1.70 -9.52 5.41
N PRO A 85 0.91 -9.43 6.50
CA PRO A 85 0.27 -10.58 7.12
C PRO A 85 -0.98 -11.04 6.34
N VAL A 86 -0.78 -11.32 5.04
CA VAL A 86 -1.84 -11.77 4.13
C VAL A 86 -1.49 -13.15 3.63
N PHE A 87 -2.41 -14.07 3.79
CA PHE A 87 -2.23 -15.48 3.48
C PHE A 87 -3.32 -15.99 2.54
N GLY A 88 -3.01 -17.04 1.81
CA GLY A 88 -3.95 -17.77 0.97
C GLY A 88 -3.83 -17.48 -0.53
N ALA A 89 -4.40 -18.37 -1.33
CA ALA A 89 -4.24 -18.38 -2.78
C ALA A 89 -4.77 -17.12 -3.48
N ALA A 90 -5.80 -16.48 -2.92
CA ALA A 90 -6.36 -15.26 -3.50
C ALA A 90 -5.34 -14.10 -3.55
N ALA A 91 -4.38 -14.09 -2.63
CA ALA A 91 -3.35 -13.06 -2.59
C ALA A 91 -2.27 -13.22 -3.68
N LEU A 92 -2.21 -14.37 -4.35
CA LEU A 92 -1.24 -14.61 -5.43
C LEU A 92 -1.57 -13.86 -6.72
N SER A 93 -2.82 -13.43 -6.88
CA SER A 93 -3.31 -12.77 -8.10
C SER A 93 -3.35 -11.25 -8.01
N VAL A 94 -2.70 -10.67 -7.00
CA VAL A 94 -2.71 -9.22 -6.75
C VAL A 94 -1.35 -8.58 -6.97
N SER A 95 -1.36 -7.31 -7.35
CA SER A 95 -0.17 -6.46 -7.47
C SER A 95 -0.29 -5.26 -6.52
N PRO A 96 0.78 -4.85 -5.83
CA PRO A 96 2.11 -5.49 -5.85
C PRO A 96 2.08 -6.88 -5.22
N ARG A 97 3.04 -7.73 -5.64
CA ARG A 97 3.18 -9.09 -5.10
C ARG A 97 3.29 -9.06 -3.57
N LEU A 98 2.50 -9.93 -2.91
CA LEU A 98 2.44 -10.02 -1.46
C LEU A 98 3.13 -11.29 -0.96
N GLY A 99 3.72 -11.19 0.22
CA GLY A 99 4.35 -12.34 0.86
C GLY A 99 4.86 -12.01 2.25
N HIS A 100 5.72 -12.85 2.76
CA HIS A 100 6.33 -12.72 4.07
C HIS A 100 7.76 -13.27 4.05
N LEU A 101 8.49 -13.01 5.13
CA LEU A 101 9.83 -13.54 5.31
C LEU A 101 9.75 -14.85 6.09
N HIS A 102 10.43 -15.87 5.60
CA HIS A 102 10.83 -17.04 6.37
C HIS A 102 12.28 -16.88 6.80
N TYR A 103 12.59 -17.11 8.05
CA TYR A 103 13.98 -17.25 8.45
C TYR A 103 14.22 -18.48 9.31
N TYR A 104 15.39 -19.05 9.15
CA TYR A 104 15.83 -20.28 9.82
C TYR A 104 17.13 -19.96 10.54
N VAL A 105 17.20 -20.28 11.81
CA VAL A 105 18.42 -20.10 12.61
C VAL A 105 19.14 -21.45 12.66
N ASP A 106 20.38 -21.46 12.25
CA ASP A 106 21.20 -22.66 12.15
C ASP A 106 20.53 -23.77 11.31
N ASP A 107 20.40 -24.95 11.86
CA ASP A 107 19.82 -26.12 11.18
C ASP A 107 18.39 -26.42 11.60
N GLN A 108 17.64 -25.40 12.02
CA GLN A 108 16.22 -25.56 12.34
C GLN A 108 15.44 -26.08 11.12
N GLY A 109 14.61 -27.08 11.35
CA GLY A 109 13.83 -27.74 10.30
C GLY A 109 12.59 -26.95 9.83
N TRP A 110 12.21 -25.89 10.54
CA TRP A 110 11.05 -25.04 10.22
C TRP A 110 11.41 -23.56 10.34
N PRO A 111 10.78 -22.72 9.54
CA PRO A 111 11.00 -21.28 9.59
C PRO A 111 10.27 -20.61 10.75
N THR A 112 10.82 -19.50 11.19
CA THR A 112 10.02 -18.45 11.79
C THR A 112 9.42 -17.62 10.65
N VAL A 113 8.13 -17.34 10.73
CA VAL A 113 7.41 -16.52 9.75
C VAL A 113 7.35 -15.09 10.27
N ASP A 114 7.94 -14.16 9.53
CA ASP A 114 7.86 -12.74 9.83
C ASP A 114 7.04 -12.01 8.75
N THR A 115 6.03 -11.30 9.23
CA THR A 115 5.11 -10.51 8.41
C THR A 115 5.20 -9.02 8.71
N SER A 116 6.16 -8.63 9.56
CA SER A 116 6.32 -7.23 10.00
C SER A 116 7.01 -6.36 8.98
N GLY A 117 7.96 -6.93 8.24
CA GLY A 117 8.86 -6.16 7.38
C GLY A 117 9.96 -5.43 8.15
N GLU A 118 10.10 -5.70 9.45
CA GLU A 118 11.04 -5.03 10.34
C GLU A 118 12.35 -5.82 10.48
N THR A 119 13.32 -5.23 11.18
CA THR A 119 14.61 -5.88 11.49
C THR A 119 14.40 -7.20 12.23
N VAL A 120 15.02 -8.28 11.75
CA VAL A 120 15.05 -9.55 12.47
C VAL A 120 15.93 -9.41 13.70
N VAL A 121 15.38 -9.70 14.86
CA VAL A 121 16.09 -9.59 16.15
C VAL A 121 16.17 -10.97 16.80
N LEU A 122 17.38 -11.48 16.98
CA LEU A 122 17.64 -12.73 17.68
C LEU A 122 18.42 -12.47 18.96
N VAL A 123 17.93 -13.04 20.05
CA VAL A 123 18.56 -12.93 21.37
C VAL A 123 18.74 -14.32 21.97
N GLY A 124 19.74 -14.48 22.82
CA GLY A 124 19.95 -15.73 23.54
C GLY A 124 20.64 -16.84 22.72
N LEU A 125 21.20 -16.52 21.57
CA LEU A 125 22.07 -17.47 20.89
C LEU A 125 23.33 -17.72 21.73
N PRO A 126 23.80 -18.96 21.83
CA PRO A 126 25.05 -19.27 22.53
C PRO A 126 26.25 -18.60 21.84
N PRO A 127 27.35 -18.39 22.53
CA PRO A 127 28.58 -17.97 21.87
C PRO A 127 29.07 -18.99 20.86
N GLY A 128 29.53 -18.53 19.72
CA GLY A 128 30.03 -19.39 18.64
C GLY A 128 29.53 -18.98 17.26
N PRO A 129 29.87 -19.78 16.24
CA PRO A 129 29.41 -19.53 14.86
C PRO A 129 27.94 -19.87 14.71
N HIS A 130 27.23 -19.03 13.96
CA HIS A 130 25.82 -19.17 13.62
C HIS A 130 25.57 -18.78 12.17
N LYS A 131 24.49 -19.27 11.61
CA LYS A 131 23.96 -18.87 10.31
C LYS A 131 22.47 -18.63 10.40
N VAL A 132 22.01 -17.63 9.67
CA VAL A 132 20.58 -17.38 9.48
C VAL A 132 20.31 -17.38 7.98
N ARG A 133 19.44 -18.29 7.54
CA ARG A 133 18.93 -18.29 6.18
C ARG A 133 17.59 -17.53 6.16
N LEU A 134 17.52 -16.50 5.33
CA LEU A 134 16.33 -15.71 5.10
C LEU A 134 15.84 -15.99 3.69
N GLU A 135 14.55 -16.19 3.52
CA GLU A 135 13.95 -16.37 2.20
C GLU A 135 12.58 -15.71 2.14
N LEU A 136 12.24 -15.15 1.01
CA LEU A 136 10.89 -14.67 0.78
C LEU A 136 9.98 -15.85 0.46
N ALA A 137 8.78 -15.80 1.02
CA ALA A 137 7.71 -16.73 0.72
C ALA A 137 6.49 -15.98 0.21
N ASP A 138 5.74 -16.60 -0.68
CA ASP A 138 4.47 -16.08 -1.15
C ASP A 138 3.38 -16.25 -0.08
N ALA A 139 2.20 -15.75 -0.38
CA ALA A 139 1.05 -15.83 0.53
C ALA A 139 0.57 -17.26 0.83
N THR A 140 1.11 -18.28 0.16
CA THR A 140 0.84 -19.71 0.40
C THR A 140 2.01 -20.45 1.04
N HIS A 141 2.99 -19.71 1.58
CA HIS A 141 4.23 -20.22 2.19
C HIS A 141 5.18 -20.91 1.21
N LYS A 142 5.03 -20.72 -0.08
CA LYS A 142 5.98 -21.27 -1.04
C LYS A 142 7.16 -20.32 -1.18
N PRO A 143 8.39 -20.82 -1.11
CA PRO A 143 9.59 -20.01 -1.34
C PRO A 143 9.54 -19.31 -2.70
N VAL A 144 9.90 -18.03 -2.72
CA VAL A 144 10.03 -17.26 -3.95
C VAL A 144 11.39 -17.57 -4.58
N PRO A 145 11.43 -18.11 -5.81
CA PRO A 145 12.70 -18.49 -6.44
C PRO A 145 13.69 -17.33 -6.53
N GLY A 146 14.94 -17.58 -6.14
CA GLY A 146 16.02 -16.60 -6.23
C GLY A 146 16.00 -15.51 -5.15
N ALA A 147 15.05 -15.55 -4.21
CA ALA A 147 14.93 -14.57 -3.13
C ALA A 147 15.29 -15.16 -1.76
N SER A 148 16.48 -15.74 -1.68
CA SER A 148 17.05 -16.31 -0.45
C SER A 148 18.47 -15.82 -0.22
N GLN A 149 18.84 -15.57 1.04
CA GLN A 149 20.16 -15.14 1.48
C GLN A 149 20.55 -15.89 2.75
N VAL A 150 21.85 -16.13 2.91
CA VAL A 150 22.42 -16.71 4.14
C VAL A 150 23.38 -15.69 4.74
N VAL A 151 23.22 -15.44 6.03
CA VAL A 151 24.08 -14.56 6.80
C VAL A 151 24.78 -15.42 7.86
N GLU A 152 26.12 -15.41 7.83
CA GLU A 152 26.96 -16.11 8.80
C GLU A 152 27.61 -15.09 9.74
N PHE A 153 27.66 -15.40 11.01
CA PHE A 153 28.26 -14.54 12.04
C PHE A 153 28.74 -15.35 13.23
N THR A 154 29.50 -14.72 14.11
CA THR A 154 29.94 -15.34 15.36
C THR A 154 29.46 -14.50 16.54
N VAL A 155 28.71 -15.12 17.46
CA VAL A 155 28.33 -14.51 18.74
C VAL A 155 29.54 -14.57 19.67
N PRO A 156 30.02 -13.44 20.21
CA PRO A 156 31.18 -13.42 21.08
C PRO A 156 30.94 -14.08 22.42
N GLN A 157 31.98 -14.59 23.04
CA GLN A 157 31.99 -15.01 24.45
C GLN A 157 31.70 -13.79 25.33
N LYS A 158 30.76 -13.90 26.24
CA LYS A 158 30.60 -12.87 27.29
C LYS A 158 31.81 -12.93 28.23
N LYS A 159 32.45 -11.78 28.38
CA LYS A 159 33.49 -11.63 29.38
C LYS A 159 32.92 -11.57 30.78
#